data_91f0cb3301b4cd888b3f884f85edeb77
#
_entry.id   91f0cb3301b4cd888b3f884f85edeb77
#
_cell.length_a   1.000
_cell.length_b   1.000
_cell.length_c   1.000
_cell.angle_alpha   90.00
_cell.angle_beta   90.00
_cell.angle_gamma   90.00
#
_symmetry.space_group_name_H-M   'P 1'
#
loop_
_entity.id
_entity.type
_entity.pdbx_description
1 polymer ?
#
loop_
_entity_poly.entity_id
_entity_poly.type
_entity_poly.pdbx_seq_one_letter_code
_entity_poly.pdbx_strand_id
1 'polypeptide(L)'
;MGFFSQIKEKFVGKSAKQNEKYVAGLDRSNSTFSDRINELAARFREINDEYFEELENILIMSDVGVSMVMKIVEEIKNEVRLQNITDPKEINEIIVDKMFVIYANDSVMTTKINYAEEGLTVILMVGVNGAGKTTTIGKLANRIVNDEGKKVMVAAGDTFRAGAIDQLAVWAQRVGVDIVKGKEGGDPSAVVFDALKQAKEKNVDVLICDTAGRLQNKVTLTCLLYTS
;
A
#
# COMPACT_ATOMS: atom_id res chain seq x y z
N MET A 1 -1.12 21.89 -15.75
CA MET A 1 -0.20 20.98 -14.98
C MET A 1 -0.97 19.70 -14.71
N GLY A 2 -0.37 18.52 -14.90
CA GLY A 2 -1.11 17.26 -14.76
C GLY A 2 -1.44 16.94 -13.30
N PHE A 3 -2.54 16.22 -13.07
CA PHE A 3 -3.07 15.68 -11.81
C PHE A 3 -1.97 15.21 -10.83
N PHE A 4 -0.96 14.51 -11.32
CA PHE A 4 0.15 13.98 -10.54
C PHE A 4 1.24 14.98 -10.20
N SER A 5 1.39 16.07 -10.95
CA SER A 5 2.33 17.12 -10.59
C SER A 5 1.87 17.85 -9.34
N GLN A 6 0.56 18.01 -9.15
CA GLN A 6 -0.03 18.65 -7.99
C GLN A 6 0.02 17.74 -6.75
N ILE A 7 -0.26 16.44 -6.90
CA ILE A 7 -0.01 15.46 -5.83
C ILE A 7 1.48 15.44 -5.47
N LYS A 8 2.37 15.43 -6.46
CA LYS A 8 3.82 15.46 -6.26
C LYS A 8 4.26 16.69 -5.46
N GLU A 9 3.74 17.87 -5.74
CA GLU A 9 4.06 19.09 -4.98
C GLU A 9 3.57 19.04 -3.52
N LYS A 10 2.38 18.51 -3.28
CA LYS A 10 1.80 18.39 -1.93
C LYS A 10 2.48 17.29 -1.08
N PHE A 11 2.98 16.20 -1.70
CA PHE A 11 3.63 15.07 -0.99
C PHE A 11 5.16 15.14 -0.92
N VAL A 12 5.83 15.90 -1.78
CA VAL A 12 7.29 15.88 -1.89
C VAL A 12 7.93 17.04 -1.13
N GLY A 13 7.83 17.02 0.18
CA GLY A 13 8.81 17.66 1.04
C GLY A 13 10.11 16.84 1.10
N LYS A 14 11.10 17.20 0.30
CA LYS A 14 12.53 16.89 0.50
C LYS A 14 13.16 15.57 0.05
N SER A 15 12.60 14.74 -0.81
CA SER A 15 13.37 13.62 -1.38
C SER A 15 13.10 13.38 -2.88
N ALA A 16 13.48 14.34 -3.72
CA ALA A 16 13.18 14.32 -5.17
C ALA A 16 13.72 13.08 -5.92
N LYS A 17 14.94 12.62 -5.62
CA LYS A 17 15.57 11.49 -6.33
C LYS A 17 14.98 10.11 -6.04
N GLN A 18 14.44 9.87 -4.84
CA GLN A 18 13.80 8.58 -4.51
C GLN A 18 12.41 8.45 -5.14
N ASN A 19 11.72 9.57 -5.32
CA ASN A 19 10.35 9.58 -5.82
C ASN A 19 10.24 9.40 -7.34
N GLU A 20 11.25 9.75 -8.13
CA GLU A 20 11.24 9.55 -9.59
C GLU A 20 11.06 8.07 -10.01
N LYS A 21 11.67 7.13 -9.28
CA LYS A 21 11.48 5.69 -9.53
C LYS A 21 10.06 5.18 -9.21
N TYR A 22 9.43 5.74 -8.18
CA TYR A 22 8.05 5.36 -7.82
C TYR A 22 7.04 5.96 -8.78
N VAL A 23 7.25 7.20 -9.21
CA VAL A 23 6.39 7.88 -10.20
C VAL A 23 6.40 7.13 -11.54
N ALA A 24 7.57 6.75 -12.05
CA ALA A 24 7.68 5.99 -13.30
C ALA A 24 6.99 4.61 -13.25
N GLY A 25 6.92 3.98 -12.06
CA GLY A 25 6.21 2.71 -11.87
C GLY A 25 4.68 2.85 -11.85
N LEU A 26 4.18 4.05 -11.52
CA LEU A 26 2.75 4.35 -11.44
C LEU A 26 2.18 4.95 -12.72
N ASP A 27 3.00 5.36 -13.69
CA ASP A 27 2.58 6.07 -14.91
C ASP A 27 1.49 5.34 -15.70
N ARG A 28 1.56 3.99 -15.79
CA ARG A 28 0.54 3.21 -16.51
C ARG A 28 -0.83 3.17 -15.82
N SER A 29 -0.87 3.09 -14.50
CA SER A 29 -2.13 3.11 -13.74
C SER A 29 -2.74 4.51 -13.72
N ASN A 30 -1.89 5.52 -13.73
CA ASN A 30 -2.24 6.92 -13.68
C ASN A 30 -2.87 7.42 -14.97
N SER A 31 -2.34 7.00 -16.13
CA SER A 31 -2.86 7.44 -17.43
C SER A 31 -4.34 7.09 -17.57
N THR A 32 -4.72 5.86 -17.25
CA THR A 32 -6.10 5.38 -17.46
C THR A 32 -7.15 6.14 -16.64
N PHE A 33 -6.88 6.46 -15.37
CA PHE A 33 -7.81 7.20 -14.53
C PHE A 33 -7.87 8.68 -14.93
N SER A 34 -6.73 9.33 -15.11
CA SER A 34 -6.65 10.73 -15.56
C SER A 34 -7.28 10.93 -16.92
N ASP A 35 -7.09 9.98 -17.84
CA ASP A 35 -7.69 10.04 -19.18
C ASP A 35 -9.22 9.98 -19.09
N ARG A 36 -9.79 9.09 -18.28
CA ARG A 36 -11.25 9.01 -18.06
C ARG A 36 -11.83 10.29 -17.45
N ILE A 37 -11.16 10.88 -16.47
CA ILE A 37 -11.61 12.16 -15.88
C ILE A 37 -11.52 13.30 -16.91
N ASN A 38 -10.47 13.34 -17.72
CA ASN A 38 -10.32 14.32 -18.78
C ASN A 38 -11.36 14.13 -19.90
N GLU A 39 -11.69 12.88 -20.28
CA GLU A 39 -12.74 12.53 -21.21
C GLU A 39 -14.12 12.96 -20.69
N LEU A 40 -14.39 12.74 -19.39
CA LEU A 40 -15.62 13.20 -18.75
C LEU A 40 -15.74 14.72 -18.87
N ALA A 41 -14.70 15.47 -18.50
CA ALA A 41 -14.70 16.94 -18.60
C ALA A 41 -14.80 17.45 -20.04
N ALA A 42 -14.33 16.68 -21.04
CA ALA A 42 -14.45 17.06 -22.45
C ALA A 42 -15.84 16.75 -23.03
N ARG A 43 -16.54 15.75 -22.50
CA ARG A 43 -17.86 15.30 -22.98
C ARG A 43 -18.99 16.19 -22.49
N PHE A 44 -18.88 16.76 -21.33
CA PHE A 44 -19.88 17.62 -20.73
C PHE A 44 -19.53 19.11 -20.94
N ARG A 45 -20.55 19.92 -21.27
CA ARG A 45 -20.40 21.39 -21.39
C ARG A 45 -20.77 22.12 -20.10
N GLU A 46 -21.57 21.48 -19.27
CA GLU A 46 -22.09 22.00 -18.01
C GLU A 46 -22.07 20.91 -16.96
N ILE A 47 -21.94 21.32 -15.70
CA ILE A 47 -21.97 20.43 -14.54
C ILE A 47 -23.42 20.22 -14.12
N ASN A 48 -23.93 19.03 -14.39
CA ASN A 48 -25.28 18.62 -14.06
C ASN A 48 -25.29 17.29 -13.30
N ASP A 49 -26.45 16.77 -12.94
CA ASP A 49 -26.53 15.49 -12.19
C ASP A 49 -25.96 14.33 -12.99
N GLU A 50 -26.13 14.31 -14.33
CA GLU A 50 -25.57 13.28 -15.21
C GLU A 50 -24.01 13.28 -15.18
N TYR A 51 -23.39 14.45 -15.08
CA TYR A 51 -21.94 14.56 -14.88
C TYR A 51 -21.47 13.85 -13.59
N PHE A 52 -22.20 14.04 -12.51
CA PHE A 52 -21.85 13.42 -11.23
C PHE A 52 -22.12 11.92 -11.21
N GLU A 53 -23.18 11.43 -11.86
CA GLU A 53 -23.44 10.00 -12.03
C GLU A 53 -22.29 9.31 -12.81
N GLU A 54 -21.82 9.93 -13.88
CA GLU A 54 -20.68 9.41 -14.64
C GLU A 54 -19.37 9.48 -13.84
N LEU A 55 -19.16 10.52 -13.03
CA LEU A 55 -18.01 10.59 -12.12
C LEU A 55 -18.05 9.46 -11.07
N GLU A 56 -19.22 9.18 -10.49
CA GLU A 56 -19.43 8.05 -9.58
C GLU A 56 -19.05 6.72 -10.26
N ASN A 57 -19.53 6.50 -11.49
CA ASN A 57 -19.20 5.31 -12.26
C ASN A 57 -17.69 5.17 -12.53
N ILE A 58 -17.00 6.25 -12.88
CA ILE A 58 -15.56 6.25 -13.10
C ILE A 58 -14.80 5.86 -11.81
N LEU A 59 -15.21 6.40 -10.67
CA LEU A 59 -14.59 6.10 -9.37
C LEU A 59 -14.83 4.64 -8.97
N ILE A 60 -16.06 4.12 -9.13
CA ILE A 60 -16.40 2.71 -8.84
C ILE A 60 -15.60 1.76 -9.77
N MET A 61 -15.54 2.07 -11.06
CA MET A 61 -14.77 1.29 -12.03
C MET A 61 -13.25 1.35 -11.81
N SER A 62 -12.82 2.28 -10.97
CA SER A 62 -11.42 2.41 -10.50
C SER A 62 -11.19 1.77 -9.13
N ASP A 63 -12.08 0.85 -8.71
CA ASP A 63 -12.02 0.11 -7.44
C ASP A 63 -12.10 0.99 -6.17
N VAL A 64 -12.65 2.20 -6.27
CA VAL A 64 -12.96 3.01 -5.09
C VAL A 64 -14.24 2.47 -4.44
N GLY A 65 -14.19 2.19 -3.14
CA GLY A 65 -15.33 1.65 -2.40
C GLY A 65 -16.57 2.58 -2.47
N VAL A 66 -17.77 2.02 -2.66
CA VAL A 66 -19.01 2.77 -2.92
C VAL A 66 -19.28 3.85 -1.85
N SER A 67 -19.11 3.53 -0.57
CA SER A 67 -19.28 4.50 0.52
C SER A 67 -18.32 5.69 0.42
N MET A 68 -17.11 5.45 -0.04
CA MET A 68 -16.09 6.48 -0.25
C MET A 68 -16.44 7.32 -1.48
N VAL A 69 -16.91 6.69 -2.56
CA VAL A 69 -17.37 7.39 -3.78
C VAL A 69 -18.48 8.38 -3.44
N MET A 70 -19.51 7.95 -2.70
CA MET A 70 -20.60 8.83 -2.26
C MET A 70 -20.08 10.04 -1.48
N LYS A 71 -19.18 9.82 -0.53
CA LYS A 71 -18.57 10.90 0.27
C LYS A 71 -17.77 11.87 -0.60
N ILE A 72 -16.95 11.35 -1.51
CA ILE A 72 -16.14 12.17 -2.44
C ILE A 72 -17.04 13.04 -3.33
N VAL A 73 -18.05 12.43 -3.95
CA VAL A 73 -18.93 13.14 -4.87
C VAL A 73 -19.78 14.20 -4.15
N GLU A 74 -20.26 13.90 -2.94
CA GLU A 74 -20.97 14.89 -2.12
C GLU A 74 -20.09 16.10 -1.78
N GLU A 75 -18.85 15.87 -1.38
CA GLU A 75 -17.87 16.93 -1.09
C GLU A 75 -17.57 17.77 -2.36
N ILE A 76 -17.46 17.13 -3.53
CA ILE A 76 -17.26 17.84 -4.80
C ILE A 76 -18.49 18.66 -5.15
N LYS A 77 -19.71 18.10 -5.04
CA LYS A 77 -20.98 18.83 -5.28
C LYS A 77 -21.07 20.08 -4.40
N ASN A 78 -20.71 19.97 -3.14
CA ASN A 78 -20.73 21.09 -2.22
C ASN A 78 -19.71 22.17 -2.62
N GLU A 79 -18.50 21.78 -2.99
CA GLU A 79 -17.44 22.72 -3.40
C GLU A 79 -17.81 23.44 -4.71
N VAL A 80 -18.33 22.70 -5.69
CA VAL A 80 -18.82 23.25 -6.97
C VAL A 80 -19.88 24.32 -6.73
N ARG A 81 -20.84 24.08 -5.81
CA ARG A 81 -21.88 25.06 -5.44
C ARG A 81 -21.29 26.28 -4.73
N LEU A 82 -20.34 26.07 -3.79
CA LEU A 82 -19.74 27.16 -3.04
C LEU A 82 -18.90 28.09 -3.92
N GLN A 83 -18.18 27.54 -4.91
CA GLN A 83 -17.33 28.30 -5.82
C GLN A 83 -18.04 28.76 -7.09
N ASN A 84 -19.32 28.40 -7.29
CA ASN A 84 -20.10 28.67 -8.51
C ASN A 84 -19.38 28.18 -9.79
N ILE A 85 -18.79 26.99 -9.75
CA ILE A 85 -18.07 26.43 -10.88
C ILE A 85 -19.05 25.86 -11.89
N THR A 86 -18.91 26.27 -13.15
CA THR A 86 -19.76 25.84 -14.27
C THR A 86 -18.98 25.07 -15.34
N ASP A 87 -17.67 25.26 -15.43
CA ASP A 87 -16.82 24.55 -16.40
C ASP A 87 -16.36 23.20 -15.82
N PRO A 88 -16.70 22.07 -16.46
CA PRO A 88 -16.25 20.75 -16.06
C PRO A 88 -14.73 20.58 -15.95
N LYS A 89 -13.95 21.40 -16.66
CA LYS A 89 -12.49 21.35 -16.61
C LYS A 89 -11.91 21.84 -15.27
N GLU A 90 -12.61 22.76 -14.63
CA GLU A 90 -12.19 23.30 -13.32
C GLU A 90 -12.43 22.29 -12.19
N ILE A 91 -13.37 21.35 -12.36
CA ILE A 91 -13.64 20.29 -11.38
C ILE A 91 -12.45 19.34 -11.19
N ASN A 92 -11.61 19.14 -12.20
CA ASN A 92 -10.49 18.21 -12.11
C ASN A 92 -9.57 18.53 -10.91
N GLU A 93 -9.32 19.79 -10.62
CA GLU A 93 -8.52 20.21 -9.47
C GLU A 93 -9.25 19.92 -8.16
N ILE A 94 -10.56 20.14 -8.11
CA ILE A 94 -11.39 19.87 -6.93
C ILE A 94 -11.46 18.37 -6.63
N ILE A 95 -11.62 17.52 -7.65
CA ILE A 95 -11.61 16.06 -7.50
C ILE A 95 -10.32 15.64 -6.78
N VAL A 96 -9.16 16.12 -7.25
CA VAL A 96 -7.86 15.83 -6.65
C VAL A 96 -7.79 16.29 -5.20
N ASP A 97 -8.17 17.53 -4.95
CA ASP A 97 -8.07 18.12 -3.61
C ASP A 97 -8.99 17.40 -2.62
N LYS A 98 -10.24 17.09 -3.01
CA LYS A 98 -11.18 16.38 -2.14
C LYS A 98 -10.76 14.94 -1.88
N MET A 99 -10.33 14.20 -2.91
CA MET A 99 -9.77 12.85 -2.72
C MET A 99 -8.57 12.87 -1.77
N PHE A 100 -7.69 13.85 -1.93
CA PHE A 100 -6.53 14.02 -1.06
C PHE A 100 -6.92 14.33 0.39
N VAL A 101 -7.83 15.30 0.60
CA VAL A 101 -8.28 15.69 1.94
C VAL A 101 -8.95 14.53 2.66
N ILE A 102 -9.83 13.78 1.98
CA ILE A 102 -10.50 12.61 2.55
C ILE A 102 -9.47 11.53 2.91
N TYR A 103 -8.52 11.25 2.02
CA TYR A 103 -7.45 10.28 2.27
C TYR A 103 -6.55 10.71 3.44
N ALA A 104 -6.22 11.98 3.55
CA ALA A 104 -5.34 12.52 4.58
C ALA A 104 -6.03 12.64 5.96
N ASN A 105 -7.35 12.91 6.01
CA ASN A 105 -8.08 13.06 7.26
C ASN A 105 -8.30 11.74 8.01
N ASP A 106 -8.37 10.62 7.29
CA ASP A 106 -8.59 9.30 7.89
C ASP A 106 -7.28 8.62 8.35
N SER A 107 -6.11 9.20 8.05
CA SER A 107 -4.83 8.62 8.45
C SER A 107 -3.76 9.68 8.71
N VAL A 108 -2.96 9.46 9.74
CA VAL A 108 -1.72 10.22 9.92
C VAL A 108 -0.79 9.85 8.77
N MET A 109 -0.65 10.74 7.81
CA MET A 109 0.18 10.52 6.63
C MET A 109 1.66 10.53 7.00
N THR A 110 2.15 9.37 7.37
CA THR A 110 3.59 9.15 7.56
C THR A 110 4.11 8.14 6.55
N THR A 111 5.25 8.44 5.94
CA THR A 111 5.99 7.49 5.10
C THR A 111 6.92 6.60 5.93
N LYS A 112 6.91 6.78 7.25
CA LYS A 112 7.73 6.02 8.19
C LYS A 112 7.00 4.76 8.63
N ILE A 113 7.75 3.71 8.91
CA ILE A 113 7.23 2.51 9.56
C ILE A 113 6.93 2.88 11.01
N ASN A 114 5.73 2.53 11.49
CA ASN A 114 5.40 2.65 12.90
C ASN A 114 6.05 1.49 13.65
N TYR A 115 7.15 1.77 14.31
CA TYR A 115 7.79 0.79 15.18
C TYR A 115 7.11 0.79 16.56
N ALA A 116 7.09 -0.38 17.19
CA ALA A 116 6.71 -0.48 18.60
C ALA A 116 7.65 0.40 19.43
N GLU A 117 7.09 1.16 20.36
CA GLU A 117 7.89 1.99 21.28
C GLU A 117 8.77 1.11 22.18
N GLU A 118 8.23 -0.04 22.58
CA GLU A 118 8.93 -1.06 23.34
C GLU A 118 8.69 -2.45 22.73
N GLY A 119 9.76 -3.26 22.65
CA GLY A 119 9.69 -4.65 22.23
C GLY A 119 9.78 -4.84 20.71
N LEU A 120 9.19 -5.94 20.24
CA LEU A 120 9.32 -6.42 18.86
C LEU A 120 8.27 -5.83 17.95
N THR A 121 8.68 -5.22 16.84
CA THR A 121 7.79 -4.86 15.74
C THR A 121 7.58 -6.05 14.81
N VAL A 122 6.34 -6.43 14.53
CA VAL A 122 6.03 -7.51 13.58
C VAL A 122 5.42 -6.94 12.32
N ILE A 123 6.02 -7.26 11.17
CA ILE A 123 5.52 -6.87 9.84
C ILE A 123 5.07 -8.13 9.11
N LEU A 124 3.76 -8.24 8.83
CA LEU A 124 3.20 -9.34 8.07
C LEU A 124 3.02 -8.93 6.61
N MET A 125 3.67 -9.65 5.69
CA MET A 125 3.56 -9.40 4.26
C MET A 125 2.41 -10.20 3.66
N VAL A 126 1.39 -9.51 3.18
CA VAL A 126 0.18 -10.11 2.58
C VAL A 126 0.03 -9.73 1.11
N GLY A 127 -0.65 -10.57 0.34
CA GLY A 127 -0.91 -10.30 -1.09
C GLY A 127 -0.94 -11.59 -1.92
N VAL A 128 -1.43 -11.50 -3.15
CA VAL A 128 -1.53 -12.62 -4.09
C VAL A 128 -0.15 -13.17 -4.53
N ASN A 129 -0.13 -14.34 -5.15
CA ASN A 129 1.10 -14.88 -5.74
C ASN A 129 1.60 -13.95 -6.85
N GLY A 130 2.91 -13.73 -6.92
CA GLY A 130 3.52 -12.85 -7.91
C GLY A 130 3.46 -11.35 -7.59
N ALA A 131 2.79 -10.92 -6.51
CA ALA A 131 2.72 -9.50 -6.10
C ALA A 131 4.07 -8.91 -5.64
N GLY A 132 5.12 -9.72 -5.56
CA GLY A 132 6.45 -9.26 -5.16
C GLY A 132 6.72 -9.27 -3.66
N LYS A 133 5.93 -9.98 -2.84
CA LYS A 133 6.10 -10.04 -1.37
C LYS A 133 7.55 -10.35 -0.96
N THR A 134 8.08 -11.49 -1.37
CA THR A 134 9.44 -11.94 -1.02
C THR A 134 10.53 -10.95 -1.45
N THR A 135 10.38 -10.35 -2.64
CA THR A 135 11.31 -9.30 -3.12
C THR A 135 11.21 -8.04 -2.27
N THR A 136 10.01 -7.66 -1.88
CA THR A 136 9.75 -6.48 -1.02
C THR A 136 10.34 -6.71 0.38
N ILE A 137 10.19 -7.92 0.96
CA ILE A 137 10.81 -8.29 2.23
C ILE A 137 12.32 -8.08 2.19
N GLY A 138 12.99 -8.59 1.14
CA GLY A 138 14.44 -8.42 1.01
C GLY A 138 14.88 -6.96 0.94
N LYS A 139 14.16 -6.14 0.17
CA LYS A 139 14.45 -4.70 0.06
C LYS A 139 14.13 -3.95 1.36
N LEU A 140 13.03 -4.29 2.01
CA LEU A 140 12.61 -3.67 3.27
C LEU A 140 13.59 -4.01 4.40
N ALA A 141 13.96 -5.28 4.55
CA ALA A 141 14.97 -5.73 5.51
C ALA A 141 16.31 -4.99 5.29
N ASN A 142 16.75 -4.89 4.03
CA ASN A 142 17.98 -4.17 3.70
C ASN A 142 17.92 -2.69 4.11
N ARG A 143 16.78 -2.02 3.84
CA ARG A 143 16.57 -0.62 4.24
C ARG A 143 16.60 -0.47 5.76
N ILE A 144 15.85 -1.30 6.49
CA ILE A 144 15.75 -1.22 7.96
C ILE A 144 17.11 -1.43 8.61
N VAL A 145 17.90 -2.40 8.12
CA VAL A 145 19.25 -2.67 8.65
C VAL A 145 20.20 -1.53 8.32
N ASN A 146 20.29 -1.10 7.06
CA ASN A 146 21.36 -0.19 6.63
C ASN A 146 21.01 1.29 6.86
N ASP A 147 19.74 1.69 6.70
CA ASP A 147 19.36 3.10 6.82
C ASP A 147 18.91 3.45 8.25
N GLU A 148 18.38 2.46 8.99
CA GLU A 148 17.78 2.69 10.31
C GLU A 148 18.54 2.01 11.45
N GLY A 149 19.54 1.15 11.14
CA GLY A 149 20.43 0.50 12.09
C GLY A 149 19.72 -0.51 13.01
N LYS A 150 18.53 -1.02 12.63
CA LYS A 150 17.74 -1.93 13.45
C LYS A 150 18.07 -3.39 13.16
N LYS A 151 17.93 -4.23 14.17
CA LYS A 151 18.13 -5.67 14.07
C LYS A 151 16.90 -6.35 13.51
N VAL A 152 17.03 -6.98 12.34
CA VAL A 152 15.93 -7.59 11.61
C VAL A 152 16.06 -9.11 11.58
N MET A 153 14.92 -9.80 11.66
CA MET A 153 14.78 -11.24 11.41
C MET A 153 13.66 -11.45 10.41
N VAL A 154 13.75 -12.50 9.59
CA VAL A 154 12.68 -12.87 8.65
C VAL A 154 12.14 -14.26 8.95
N ALA A 155 10.84 -14.46 8.74
CA ALA A 155 10.15 -15.75 8.88
C ALA A 155 9.63 -16.22 7.53
N ALA A 156 10.00 -17.44 7.11
CA ALA A 156 9.58 -18.04 5.83
C ALA A 156 8.24 -18.77 5.99
N GLY A 157 7.14 -18.01 6.10
CA GLY A 157 5.80 -18.56 6.26
C GLY A 157 5.11 -18.98 4.95
N ASP A 158 5.68 -18.73 3.77
CA ASP A 158 5.21 -19.28 2.50
C ASP A 158 5.72 -20.72 2.32
N THR A 159 5.18 -21.63 3.12
CA THR A 159 5.62 -23.06 3.14
C THR A 159 5.04 -23.89 2.02
N PHE A 160 4.02 -23.40 1.31
CA PHE A 160 3.29 -24.18 0.30
C PHE A 160 3.82 -24.02 -1.12
N ARG A 161 4.61 -23.00 -1.35
CA ARG A 161 5.17 -22.75 -2.67
C ARG A 161 6.58 -23.29 -2.76
N ALA A 162 6.80 -24.20 -3.70
CA ALA A 162 8.11 -24.79 -3.94
C ALA A 162 9.17 -23.69 -4.16
N GLY A 163 10.28 -23.76 -3.46
CA GLY A 163 11.37 -22.82 -3.55
C GLY A 163 11.15 -21.44 -2.92
N ALA A 164 9.98 -21.14 -2.33
CA ALA A 164 9.72 -19.84 -1.67
C ALA A 164 10.63 -19.64 -0.45
N ILE A 165 10.80 -20.69 0.35
CA ILE A 165 11.68 -20.68 1.52
C ILE A 165 13.13 -20.40 1.09
N ASP A 166 13.61 -21.07 0.03
CA ASP A 166 14.98 -20.87 -0.45
C ASP A 166 15.18 -19.50 -1.08
N GLN A 167 14.17 -18.98 -1.79
CA GLN A 167 14.20 -17.63 -2.32
C GLN A 167 14.34 -16.59 -1.22
N LEU A 168 13.59 -16.72 -0.13
CA LEU A 168 13.70 -15.81 1.01
C LEU A 168 15.05 -15.98 1.73
N ALA A 169 15.56 -17.21 1.80
CA ALA A 169 16.88 -17.48 2.40
C ALA A 169 18.02 -16.77 1.64
N VAL A 170 17.97 -16.76 0.32
CA VAL A 170 18.95 -16.01 -0.49
C VAL A 170 18.88 -14.51 -0.19
N TRP A 171 17.68 -13.95 -0.02
CA TRP A 171 17.55 -12.55 0.40
C TRP A 171 18.09 -12.28 1.79
N ALA A 172 17.74 -13.14 2.78
CA ALA A 172 18.23 -13.03 4.14
C ALA A 172 19.76 -13.06 4.20
N GLN A 173 20.39 -13.99 3.47
CA GLN A 173 21.84 -14.09 3.36
C GLN A 173 22.48 -12.84 2.73
N ARG A 174 21.88 -12.28 1.67
CA ARG A 174 22.38 -11.07 1.00
C ARG A 174 22.34 -9.84 1.89
N VAL A 175 21.32 -9.75 2.73
CA VAL A 175 21.13 -8.62 3.66
C VAL A 175 21.90 -8.84 4.96
N GLY A 176 22.26 -10.08 5.29
CA GLY A 176 22.95 -10.44 6.54
C GLY A 176 22.00 -10.51 7.74
N VAL A 177 20.74 -10.94 7.53
CA VAL A 177 19.74 -11.09 8.60
C VAL A 177 19.43 -12.54 8.89
N ASP A 178 19.02 -12.82 10.14
CA ASP A 178 18.58 -14.16 10.55
C ASP A 178 17.27 -14.55 9.86
N ILE A 179 17.13 -15.83 9.53
CA ILE A 179 15.90 -16.41 8.96
C ILE A 179 15.43 -17.61 9.75
N VAL A 180 14.14 -17.67 10.05
CA VAL A 180 13.47 -18.86 10.58
C VAL A 180 12.72 -19.55 9.44
N LYS A 181 13.01 -20.85 9.27
CA LYS A 181 12.48 -21.68 8.20
C LYS A 181 11.65 -22.82 8.77
N GLY A 182 10.49 -23.08 8.17
CA GLY A 182 9.74 -24.32 8.39
C GLY A 182 10.11 -25.41 7.38
N LYS A 183 9.48 -26.57 7.54
CA LYS A 183 9.52 -27.62 6.51
C LYS A 183 8.62 -27.23 5.34
N GLU A 184 8.99 -27.59 4.11
CA GLU A 184 8.12 -27.42 2.94
C GLU A 184 6.80 -28.17 3.20
N GLY A 185 5.66 -27.51 2.90
CA GLY A 185 4.33 -28.00 3.20
C GLY A 185 3.91 -27.97 4.68
N GLY A 186 4.80 -27.49 5.56
CA GLY A 186 4.52 -27.34 7.00
C GLY A 186 3.53 -26.23 7.33
N ASP A 187 3.13 -26.16 8.60
CA ASP A 187 2.22 -25.11 9.08
C ASP A 187 2.90 -23.74 9.14
N PRO A 188 2.42 -22.75 8.38
CA PRO A 188 2.94 -21.38 8.42
C PRO A 188 2.89 -20.76 9.81
N SER A 189 1.86 -21.06 10.60
CA SER A 189 1.68 -20.53 11.95
C SER A 189 2.76 -20.99 12.90
N ALA A 190 3.20 -22.27 12.79
CA ALA A 190 4.29 -22.79 13.58
C ALA A 190 5.60 -22.06 13.26
N VAL A 191 5.86 -21.74 11.99
CA VAL A 191 7.05 -20.98 11.57
C VAL A 191 7.05 -19.59 12.17
N VAL A 192 5.91 -18.90 12.13
CA VAL A 192 5.78 -17.54 12.69
C VAL A 192 5.90 -17.57 14.21
N PHE A 193 5.30 -18.57 14.88
CA PHE A 193 5.42 -18.74 16.32
C PHE A 193 6.88 -18.96 16.76
N ASP A 194 7.60 -19.84 16.07
CA ASP A 194 9.02 -20.10 16.34
C ASP A 194 9.87 -18.85 16.07
N ALA A 195 9.53 -18.10 15.03
CA ALA A 195 10.21 -16.85 14.72
C ALA A 195 9.99 -15.77 15.80
N LEU A 196 8.77 -15.64 16.30
CA LEU A 196 8.44 -14.73 17.41
C LEU A 196 9.23 -15.06 18.66
N LYS A 197 9.32 -16.35 19.01
CA LYS A 197 10.11 -16.83 20.16
C LYS A 197 11.58 -16.48 20.00
N GLN A 198 12.18 -16.85 18.86
CA GLN A 198 13.60 -16.58 18.59
C GLN A 198 13.89 -15.07 18.49
N ALA A 199 12.99 -14.28 17.91
CA ALA A 199 13.15 -12.83 17.83
C ALA A 199 13.21 -12.16 19.20
N LYS A 200 12.34 -12.60 20.13
CA LYS A 200 12.36 -12.13 21.52
C LYS A 200 13.64 -12.54 22.25
N GLU A 201 14.04 -13.82 22.13
CA GLU A 201 15.28 -14.33 22.76
C GLU A 201 16.55 -13.61 22.28
N LYS A 202 16.57 -13.22 20.99
CA LYS A 202 17.71 -12.54 20.37
C LYS A 202 17.64 -11.01 20.45
N ASN A 203 16.60 -10.44 21.09
CA ASN A 203 16.37 -9.01 21.13
C ASN A 203 16.39 -8.38 19.72
N VAL A 204 15.55 -8.90 18.82
CA VAL A 204 15.36 -8.39 17.47
C VAL A 204 14.36 -7.22 17.53
N ASP A 205 14.62 -6.15 16.79
CA ASP A 205 13.75 -4.98 16.74
C ASP A 205 12.56 -5.20 15.81
N VAL A 206 12.80 -5.91 14.68
CA VAL A 206 11.80 -6.09 13.63
C VAL A 206 11.78 -7.53 13.10
N LEU A 207 10.64 -8.19 13.17
CA LEU A 207 10.37 -9.48 12.53
C LEU A 207 9.50 -9.26 11.28
N ILE A 208 9.98 -9.69 10.12
CA ILE A 208 9.21 -9.62 8.87
C ILE A 208 8.79 -11.03 8.48
N CYS A 209 7.48 -11.27 8.39
CA CYS A 209 6.90 -12.56 8.07
C CYS A 209 6.43 -12.60 6.60
N ASP A 210 6.98 -13.52 5.79
CA ASP A 210 6.43 -13.85 4.47
C ASP A 210 5.21 -14.75 4.63
N THR A 211 4.23 -14.62 3.75
CA THR A 211 3.02 -15.46 3.74
C THR A 211 2.71 -15.99 2.35
N ALA A 212 2.01 -17.14 2.31
CA ALA A 212 1.45 -17.65 1.06
C ALA A 212 0.42 -16.68 0.47
N GLY A 213 0.38 -16.56 -0.85
CA GLY A 213 -0.53 -15.65 -1.56
C GLY A 213 -2.02 -16.05 -1.53
N ARG A 214 -2.40 -17.08 -0.74
CA ARG A 214 -3.77 -17.60 -0.63
C ARG A 214 -4.30 -17.44 0.81
N LEU A 215 -4.24 -16.23 1.35
CA LEU A 215 -4.72 -15.92 2.70
C LEU A 215 -6.23 -16.18 2.90
N GLN A 216 -7.01 -16.10 1.84
CA GLN A 216 -8.48 -16.14 1.91
C GLN A 216 -9.08 -17.48 2.36
N ASN A 217 -8.33 -18.57 2.34
CA ASN A 217 -8.87 -19.91 2.58
C ASN A 217 -8.27 -20.64 3.77
N LYS A 218 -7.47 -20.00 4.63
CA LYS A 218 -6.87 -20.66 5.79
C LYS A 218 -7.14 -19.88 7.08
N VAL A 219 -8.04 -20.39 7.87
CA VAL A 219 -8.46 -19.89 9.19
C VAL A 219 -7.26 -19.59 10.10
N THR A 220 -6.21 -20.40 10.04
CA THR A 220 -4.99 -20.30 10.87
C THR A 220 -4.20 -19.01 10.62
N LEU A 221 -4.12 -18.52 9.38
CA LEU A 221 -3.44 -17.24 9.07
C LEU A 221 -4.29 -16.02 9.44
N THR A 222 -5.61 -16.17 9.38
CA THR A 222 -6.54 -15.12 9.84
C THR A 222 -6.46 -14.94 11.36
N CYS A 223 -6.29 -16.02 12.14
CA CYS A 223 -6.06 -15.93 13.57
C CYS A 223 -4.79 -15.15 13.95
N LEU A 224 -3.69 -15.30 13.18
CA LEU A 224 -2.45 -14.54 13.41
C LEU A 224 -2.63 -13.03 13.27
N LEU A 225 -3.53 -12.58 12.38
CA LEU A 225 -3.83 -11.16 12.18
C LEU A 225 -4.61 -10.53 13.35
N TYR A 226 -5.33 -11.35 14.14
CA TYR A 226 -6.18 -10.86 15.23
C TYR A 226 -5.61 -11.11 16.64
N THR A 227 -4.51 -11.86 16.76
CA THR A 227 -3.92 -12.23 18.06
C THR A 227 -2.50 -11.71 18.29
N SER A 228 -1.95 -11.03 17.31
CA SER A 228 -0.65 -10.33 17.39
C SER A 228 -0.85 -8.83 17.53
#